data_d8f2b6425e04cc8d290f4dce6cc6bc6f
#
_entry.id   d8f2b6425e04cc8d290f4dce6cc6bc6f
#
_cell.length_a   1.000
_cell.length_b   1.000
_cell.length_c   1.000
_cell.angle_alpha   90.00
_cell.angle_beta   90.00
_cell.angle_gamma   90.00
#
_symmetry.space_group_name_H-M   'P 1'
#
loop_
_entity.id
_entity.type
_entity.pdbx_description
1 polymer ?
#
loop_
_entity_poly.entity_id
_entity_poly.type
_entity_poly.pdbx_seq_one_letter_code
_entity_poly.pdbx_strand_id
1 'polypeptide(L)'
;MNQPIYATAASVPTRTHSILVLSERTAPWFEIYSVGGSRALAGALQASSMLLEMLPDRVDGLPLDALMNATIDASVFGLSGSRADTADLAGASAAEVARHIESELRILADAAIPRELAAECERVIDDLFNGRGNAVLLPHWMHLEARDTTARLSINALVVGGAGRDGRVPLSPVTFTVAVTQTRGLLRRRRETSVGIRALHIAVNIGATVIGPDAA
;
A
#
# COMPACT_ATOMS: atom_id res chain seq x y z
N MET A 1 -12.83 -22.65 0.99
CA MET A 1 -13.40 -21.46 1.67
C MET A 1 -12.34 -20.97 2.63
N ASN A 2 -11.56 -19.98 2.20
CA ASN A 2 -10.52 -19.41 3.05
C ASN A 2 -11.15 -18.29 3.86
N GLN A 3 -11.02 -18.35 5.18
CA GLN A 3 -11.52 -17.29 6.05
C GLN A 3 -10.55 -16.10 6.01
N PRO A 4 -11.04 -14.85 6.02
CA PRO A 4 -10.17 -13.69 6.10
C PRO A 4 -9.36 -13.71 7.40
N ILE A 5 -8.06 -13.46 7.29
CA ILE A 5 -7.17 -13.36 8.45
C ILE A 5 -7.46 -12.01 9.13
N TYR A 6 -8.24 -12.05 10.20
CA TYR A 6 -8.43 -10.90 11.07
C TYR A 6 -7.23 -10.78 12.01
N ALA A 7 -6.35 -9.82 11.77
CA ALA A 7 -5.33 -9.48 12.74
C ALA A 7 -5.97 -8.74 13.91
N THR A 8 -5.99 -9.36 15.07
CA THR A 8 -6.51 -8.77 16.31
C THR A 8 -5.54 -7.66 16.74
N ALA A 9 -6.04 -6.44 16.84
CA ALA A 9 -5.27 -5.26 17.21
C ALA A 9 -4.65 -5.37 18.60
N ALA A 10 -3.36 -5.12 18.70
CA ALA A 10 -2.73 -4.79 19.98
C ALA A 10 -3.11 -3.35 20.35
N SER A 11 -3.85 -3.18 21.43
CA SER A 11 -4.31 -1.89 21.93
C SER A 11 -3.15 -1.04 22.45
N VAL A 12 -2.84 0.06 21.75
CA VAL A 12 -2.01 1.14 22.29
C VAL A 12 -2.95 2.10 23.03
N PRO A 13 -2.68 2.45 24.31
CA PRO A 13 -3.56 3.31 25.09
C PRO A 13 -3.39 4.76 24.64
N THR A 14 -4.35 5.33 23.98
CA THR A 14 -4.83 6.73 23.89
C THR A 14 -5.48 7.12 22.56
N ARG A 15 -5.36 6.33 21.48
CA ARG A 15 -6.21 6.45 20.29
C ARG A 15 -6.60 5.04 19.87
N THR A 16 -7.89 4.72 19.95
CA THR A 16 -8.44 3.42 19.54
C THR A 16 -8.41 3.33 18.01
N HIS A 17 -7.24 3.12 17.44
CA HIS A 17 -7.11 2.77 16.03
C HIS A 17 -7.07 1.25 15.94
N SER A 18 -8.10 0.67 15.35
CA SER A 18 -8.09 -0.74 14.95
C SER A 18 -7.54 -0.80 13.53
N ILE A 19 -6.56 -1.67 13.28
CA ILE A 19 -6.12 -1.99 11.92
C ILE A 19 -6.80 -3.27 11.50
N LEU A 20 -7.46 -3.23 10.35
CA LEU A 20 -7.94 -4.39 9.62
C LEU A 20 -7.15 -4.50 8.32
N VAL A 21 -6.57 -5.66 8.07
CA VAL A 21 -5.86 -5.96 6.84
C VAL A 21 -6.71 -6.91 6.03
N LEU A 22 -7.08 -6.52 4.82
CA LEU A 22 -7.82 -7.35 3.89
C LEU A 22 -6.86 -7.79 2.78
N SER A 23 -6.41 -9.05 2.82
CA SER A 23 -5.41 -9.58 1.88
C SER A 23 -5.99 -10.42 0.74
N GLU A 24 -7.31 -10.69 0.72
CA GLU A 24 -7.90 -11.72 -0.16
C GLU A 24 -8.74 -11.19 -1.31
N ARG A 25 -8.82 -9.90 -1.52
CA ARG A 25 -9.44 -9.41 -2.74
C ARG A 25 -8.49 -9.61 -3.91
N THR A 26 -9.03 -10.00 -5.04
CA THR A 26 -8.33 -10.08 -6.34
C THR A 26 -7.76 -8.74 -6.82
N ALA A 27 -7.85 -7.70 -5.99
CA ALA A 27 -7.31 -6.38 -6.26
C ALA A 27 -5.78 -6.38 -6.18
N PRO A 28 -5.08 -5.67 -7.08
CA PRO A 28 -3.61 -5.57 -7.08
C PRO A 28 -3.06 -4.70 -5.93
N TRP A 29 -3.83 -4.57 -4.83
CA TRP A 29 -3.56 -3.71 -3.70
C TRP A 29 -3.70 -4.47 -2.39
N PHE A 30 -2.76 -4.20 -1.49
CA PHE A 30 -2.86 -4.62 -0.10
C PHE A 30 -3.63 -3.56 0.67
N GLU A 31 -4.85 -3.87 1.12
CA GLU A 31 -5.71 -2.90 1.79
C GLU A 31 -5.44 -2.90 3.30
N ILE A 32 -5.14 -1.73 3.86
CA ILE A 32 -4.92 -1.48 5.29
C ILE A 32 -5.97 -0.49 5.78
N TYR A 33 -6.83 -0.92 6.70
CA TYR A 33 -7.86 -0.08 7.29
C TYR A 33 -7.48 0.35 8.69
N SER A 34 -7.26 1.64 8.89
CA SER A 34 -7.01 2.26 10.19
C SER A 34 -8.28 2.98 10.66
N VAL A 35 -9.16 2.25 11.36
CA VAL A 35 -10.50 2.73 11.67
C VAL A 35 -10.87 2.51 13.14
N GLY A 36 -11.58 3.46 13.74
CA GLY A 36 -12.01 3.48 15.13
C GLY A 36 -13.41 2.90 15.38
N GLY A 37 -13.76 1.75 14.76
CA GLY A 37 -15.04 1.06 15.02
C GLY A 37 -15.83 0.67 13.77
N SER A 38 -16.88 -0.12 13.93
CA SER A 38 -17.65 -0.76 12.84
C SER A 38 -18.32 0.24 11.89
N ARG A 39 -18.82 1.37 12.41
CA ARG A 39 -19.47 2.40 11.58
C ARG A 39 -18.47 3.11 10.67
N ALA A 40 -17.28 3.42 11.21
CA ALA A 40 -16.19 4.01 10.45
C ALA A 40 -15.65 3.04 9.40
N LEU A 41 -15.65 1.73 9.69
CA LEU A 41 -15.24 0.69 8.76
C LEU A 41 -16.18 0.60 7.55
N ALA A 42 -17.50 0.70 7.73
CA ALA A 42 -18.44 0.66 6.62
C ALA A 42 -18.19 1.80 5.62
N GLY A 43 -17.97 3.02 6.11
CA GLY A 43 -17.62 4.17 5.26
C GLY A 43 -16.26 4.00 4.59
N ALA A 44 -15.28 3.45 5.31
CA ALA A 44 -13.96 3.16 4.77
C ALA A 44 -13.99 2.12 3.64
N LEU A 45 -14.78 1.04 3.80
CA LEU A 45 -14.98 0.02 2.77
C LEU A 45 -15.67 0.59 1.52
N GLN A 46 -16.68 1.45 1.71
CA GLN A 46 -17.34 2.13 0.60
C GLN A 46 -16.37 3.02 -0.16
N ALA A 47 -15.61 3.87 0.53
CA ALA A 47 -14.64 4.77 -0.07
C ALA A 47 -13.52 4.01 -0.82
N SER A 48 -13.02 2.92 -0.23
CA SER A 48 -12.04 2.04 -0.89
C SER A 48 -12.59 1.43 -2.17
N SER A 49 -13.83 0.89 -2.14
CA SER A 49 -14.46 0.32 -3.33
C SER A 49 -14.61 1.35 -4.45
N MET A 50 -15.03 2.57 -4.12
CA MET A 50 -15.14 3.65 -5.10
C MET A 50 -13.80 4.00 -5.76
N LEU A 51 -12.71 4.02 -4.98
CA LEU A 51 -11.38 4.25 -5.53
C LEU A 51 -10.91 3.09 -6.40
N LEU A 52 -11.11 1.85 -5.94
CA LEU A 52 -10.66 0.65 -6.65
C LEU A 52 -11.37 0.46 -8.00
N GLU A 53 -12.62 0.92 -8.14
CA GLU A 53 -13.34 0.94 -9.42
C GLU A 53 -12.71 1.88 -10.46
N MET A 54 -11.96 2.89 -10.00
CA MET A 54 -11.25 3.83 -10.87
C MET A 54 -9.83 3.37 -11.23
N LEU A 55 -9.31 2.36 -10.52
CA LEU A 55 -7.97 1.85 -10.74
C LEU A 55 -7.96 0.80 -11.83
N PRO A 56 -6.93 0.78 -12.70
CA PRO A 56 -6.79 -0.26 -13.70
C PRO A 56 -6.55 -1.63 -13.03
N ASP A 57 -7.06 -2.70 -13.65
CA ASP A 57 -6.96 -4.10 -13.17
C ASP A 57 -5.52 -4.61 -13.10
N ARG A 58 -4.57 -3.93 -13.75
CA ARG A 58 -3.14 -4.25 -13.74
C ARG A 58 -2.34 -3.02 -13.38
N VAL A 59 -1.54 -3.14 -12.33
CA VAL A 59 -0.72 -2.03 -11.84
C VAL A 59 0.72 -2.50 -11.72
N ASP A 60 1.54 -2.16 -12.72
CA ASP A 60 3.01 -2.27 -12.66
C ASP A 60 3.61 -1.19 -11.74
N GLY A 61 2.77 -0.51 -11.01
CA GLY A 61 3.01 0.61 -10.12
C GLY A 61 1.79 1.51 -10.09
N LEU A 62 1.75 2.44 -9.15
CA LEU A 62 0.64 3.39 -9.04
C LEU A 62 0.62 4.28 -10.29
N PRO A 63 -0.44 4.27 -11.09
CA PRO A 63 -0.61 5.25 -12.16
C PRO A 63 -1.00 6.59 -11.55
N LEU A 64 -0.05 7.22 -10.83
CA LEU A 64 -0.30 8.44 -10.07
C LEU A 64 -0.92 9.53 -10.93
N ASP A 65 -0.43 9.70 -12.15
CA ASP A 65 -0.91 10.74 -13.06
C ASP A 65 -2.35 10.44 -13.51
N ALA A 66 -2.69 9.18 -13.78
CA ALA A 66 -4.05 8.77 -14.12
C ALA A 66 -4.99 8.94 -12.92
N LEU A 67 -4.54 8.58 -11.71
CA LEU A 67 -5.29 8.78 -10.48
C LEU A 67 -5.47 10.26 -10.15
N MET A 68 -4.44 11.08 -10.31
CA MET A 68 -4.54 12.51 -10.12
C MET A 68 -5.58 13.12 -11.05
N ASN A 69 -5.55 12.78 -12.33
CA ASN A 69 -6.52 13.28 -13.30
C ASN A 69 -7.95 12.80 -12.98
N ALA A 70 -8.11 11.51 -12.66
CA ALA A 70 -9.41 10.95 -12.30
C ALA A 70 -9.98 11.59 -11.01
N THR A 71 -9.14 11.89 -10.01
CA THR A 71 -9.59 12.54 -8.76
C THR A 71 -9.92 14.02 -8.96
N ILE A 72 -9.28 14.71 -9.90
CA ILE A 72 -9.60 16.10 -10.25
C ILE A 72 -10.97 16.16 -10.94
N ASP A 73 -11.28 15.21 -11.82
CA ASP A 73 -12.53 15.19 -12.59
C ASP A 73 -13.74 14.71 -11.78
N ALA A 74 -13.52 13.97 -10.68
CA ALA A 74 -14.60 13.45 -9.85
C ALA A 74 -14.90 14.36 -8.66
N SER A 75 -16.08 14.96 -8.61
CA SER A 75 -16.52 15.84 -7.51
C SER A 75 -16.55 15.16 -6.12
N VAL A 76 -16.47 13.83 -6.08
CA VAL A 76 -16.49 13.01 -4.86
C VAL A 76 -15.09 12.86 -4.24
N PHE A 77 -14.05 13.03 -5.04
CA PHE A 77 -12.66 12.86 -4.62
C PHE A 77 -11.95 14.22 -4.51
N GLY A 78 -11.29 14.43 -3.39
CA GLY A 78 -10.44 15.59 -3.18
C GLY A 78 -8.98 15.13 -3.01
N LEU A 79 -8.09 15.61 -3.89
CA LEU A 79 -6.66 15.41 -3.71
C LEU A 79 -6.16 16.38 -2.65
N SER A 80 -5.58 15.87 -1.55
CA SER A 80 -5.03 16.68 -0.46
C SER A 80 -3.50 16.76 -0.48
N GLY A 81 -2.83 15.88 -1.23
CA GLY A 81 -1.38 15.90 -1.36
C GLY A 81 -0.82 14.71 -2.13
N SER A 82 0.46 14.79 -2.41
CA SER A 82 1.24 13.69 -3.00
C SER A 82 2.61 13.63 -2.36
N ARG A 83 3.19 12.45 -2.32
CA ARG A 83 4.57 12.23 -1.87
C ARG A 83 5.31 11.37 -2.89
N ALA A 84 6.53 11.78 -3.23
CA ALA A 84 7.48 10.98 -3.98
C ALA A 84 8.86 11.14 -3.33
N ASP A 85 9.48 10.05 -2.92
CA ASP A 85 10.78 10.05 -2.25
C ASP A 85 11.56 8.79 -2.61
N THR A 86 12.88 8.80 -2.40
CA THR A 86 13.74 7.63 -2.64
C THR A 86 14.81 7.57 -1.58
N ALA A 87 14.90 6.44 -0.90
CA ALA A 87 15.95 6.12 0.06
C ALA A 87 17.00 5.23 -0.61
N ASP A 88 18.28 5.60 -0.47
CA ASP A 88 19.40 4.74 -0.82
C ASP A 88 19.69 3.79 0.36
N LEU A 89 19.54 2.49 0.10
CA LEU A 89 19.75 1.42 1.08
C LEU A 89 20.87 0.48 0.59
N ALA A 90 21.92 1.03 -0.01
CA ALA A 90 23.06 0.26 -0.49
C ALA A 90 23.66 -0.60 0.63
N GLY A 91 23.74 -1.92 0.38
CA GLY A 91 24.27 -2.89 1.35
C GLY A 91 23.28 -3.33 2.43
N ALA A 92 22.06 -2.78 2.48
CA ALA A 92 21.05 -3.21 3.44
C ALA A 92 20.64 -4.67 3.24
N SER A 93 20.27 -5.33 4.33
CA SER A 93 19.65 -6.66 4.33
C SER A 93 18.18 -6.57 3.90
N ALA A 94 17.58 -7.71 3.55
CA ALA A 94 16.15 -7.79 3.25
C ALA A 94 15.29 -7.30 4.43
N ALA A 95 15.67 -7.67 5.66
CA ALA A 95 15.01 -7.22 6.87
C ALA A 95 15.07 -5.69 7.09
N GLU A 96 16.17 -5.05 6.72
CA GLU A 96 16.29 -3.58 6.81
C GLU A 96 15.43 -2.87 5.77
N VAL A 97 15.38 -3.40 4.55
CA VAL A 97 14.49 -2.89 3.49
C VAL A 97 13.02 -3.07 3.89
N ALA A 98 12.63 -4.25 4.38
CA ALA A 98 11.26 -4.51 4.83
C ALA A 98 10.86 -3.60 6.00
N ARG A 99 11.75 -3.38 6.97
CA ARG A 99 11.51 -2.44 8.09
C ARG A 99 11.36 -0.99 7.63
N HIS A 100 12.08 -0.59 6.59
CA HIS A 100 11.90 0.75 6.00
C HIS A 100 10.48 0.89 5.42
N ILE A 101 10.02 -0.09 4.63
CA ILE A 101 8.66 -0.11 4.07
C ILE A 101 7.60 -0.12 5.19
N GLU A 102 7.78 -0.96 6.21
CA GLU A 102 6.90 -1.00 7.40
C GLU A 102 6.81 0.36 8.09
N SER A 103 7.95 1.03 8.28
CA SER A 103 8.02 2.35 8.90
C SER A 103 7.23 3.39 8.11
N GLU A 104 7.35 3.39 6.80
CA GLU A 104 6.62 4.29 5.92
C GLU A 104 5.11 4.01 5.93
N LEU A 105 4.71 2.75 5.89
CA LEU A 105 3.31 2.35 6.01
C LEU A 105 2.72 2.75 7.38
N ARG A 106 3.51 2.61 8.45
CA ARG A 106 3.11 3.03 9.80
C ARG A 106 2.84 4.54 9.87
N ILE A 107 3.66 5.34 9.21
CA ILE A 107 3.47 6.79 9.13
C ILE A 107 2.17 7.10 8.37
N LEU A 108 1.94 6.45 7.23
CA LEU A 108 0.74 6.65 6.42
C LEU A 108 -0.54 6.20 7.13
N ALA A 109 -0.48 5.08 7.85
CA ALA A 109 -1.63 4.50 8.56
C ALA A 109 -1.87 5.15 9.93
N ASP A 110 -0.91 5.92 10.46
CA ASP A 110 -0.90 6.41 11.87
C ASP A 110 -1.16 5.27 12.88
N ALA A 111 -0.62 4.08 12.59
CA ALA A 111 -0.87 2.88 13.40
C ALA A 111 0.21 1.81 13.18
N ALA A 112 0.28 0.81 14.07
CA ALA A 112 1.20 -0.32 13.96
C ALA A 112 0.78 -1.25 12.81
N ILE A 113 1.73 -1.62 11.97
CA ILE A 113 1.51 -2.54 10.85
C ILE A 113 1.62 -4.00 11.36
N PRO A 114 0.77 -4.92 10.88
CA PRO A 114 0.85 -6.33 11.24
C PRO A 114 2.20 -6.95 10.86
N ARG A 115 2.74 -7.78 11.75
CA ARG A 115 4.04 -8.42 11.55
C ARG A 115 4.05 -9.35 10.35
N GLU A 116 2.92 -9.96 10.05
CA GLU A 116 2.74 -10.87 8.93
C GLU A 116 3.00 -10.18 7.59
N LEU A 117 2.56 -8.92 7.45
CA LEU A 117 2.84 -8.12 6.26
C LEU A 117 4.34 -7.82 6.12
N ALA A 118 4.98 -7.40 7.22
CA ALA A 118 6.41 -7.13 7.22
C ALA A 118 7.22 -8.40 6.90
N ALA A 119 6.82 -9.55 7.46
CA ALA A 119 7.46 -10.84 7.20
C ALA A 119 7.32 -11.28 5.73
N GLU A 120 6.16 -11.04 5.12
CA GLU A 120 5.94 -11.37 3.70
C GLU A 120 6.77 -10.46 2.79
N CYS A 121 6.85 -9.17 3.09
CA CYS A 121 7.75 -8.24 2.38
C CYS A 121 9.21 -8.70 2.51
N GLU A 122 9.67 -9.02 3.72
CA GLU A 122 11.03 -9.50 3.97
C GLU A 122 11.33 -10.77 3.18
N ARG A 123 10.43 -11.75 3.19
CA ARG A 123 10.57 -13.01 2.45
C ARG A 123 10.76 -12.77 0.96
N VAL A 124 9.90 -11.95 0.33
CA VAL A 124 9.98 -11.68 -1.11
C VAL A 124 11.25 -10.91 -1.46
N ILE A 125 11.65 -9.93 -0.63
CA ILE A 125 12.87 -9.17 -0.83
C ILE A 125 14.11 -10.05 -0.65
N ASP A 126 14.11 -10.98 0.31
CA ASP A 126 15.20 -11.94 0.50
C ASP A 126 15.35 -12.87 -0.70
N ASP A 127 14.24 -13.40 -1.22
CA ASP A 127 14.23 -14.20 -2.44
C ASP A 127 14.77 -13.42 -3.65
N LEU A 128 14.41 -12.14 -3.77
CA LEU A 128 14.94 -11.25 -4.80
C LEU A 128 16.46 -11.07 -4.65
N PHE A 129 16.95 -10.84 -3.43
CA PHE A 129 18.36 -10.65 -3.13
C PHE A 129 19.20 -11.90 -3.40
N ASN A 130 18.61 -13.09 -3.21
CA ASN A 130 19.24 -14.38 -3.46
C ASN A 130 19.13 -14.86 -4.92
N GLY A 131 18.57 -14.02 -5.81
CA GLY A 131 18.43 -14.34 -7.24
C GLY A 131 17.34 -15.37 -7.54
N ARG A 132 16.43 -15.61 -6.61
CA ARG A 132 15.29 -16.55 -6.75
C ARG A 132 14.06 -15.89 -7.38
N GLY A 133 14.16 -14.65 -7.84
CA GLY A 133 13.03 -13.82 -8.31
C GLY A 133 12.11 -14.52 -9.33
N ASN A 134 12.63 -15.39 -10.19
CA ASN A 134 11.82 -16.10 -11.19
C ASN A 134 11.02 -17.29 -10.62
N ALA A 135 11.24 -17.69 -9.37
CA ALA A 135 10.59 -18.83 -8.72
C ALA A 135 9.68 -18.40 -7.54
N VAL A 136 9.61 -17.11 -7.26
CA VAL A 136 8.84 -16.59 -6.13
C VAL A 136 7.36 -16.52 -6.48
N LEU A 137 6.54 -17.17 -5.68
CA LEU A 137 5.10 -16.94 -5.70
C LEU A 137 4.85 -15.55 -5.10
N LEU A 138 4.51 -14.58 -5.95
CA LEU A 138 4.22 -13.22 -5.53
C LEU A 138 2.74 -13.09 -5.12
N PRO A 139 2.45 -12.39 -4.02
CA PRO A 139 1.10 -11.93 -3.74
C PRO A 139 0.58 -11.01 -4.86
N HIS A 140 -0.73 -10.93 -5.05
CA HIS A 140 -1.35 -10.10 -6.09
C HIS A 140 -1.00 -8.62 -6.03
N TRP A 141 -0.63 -8.12 -4.84
CA TRP A 141 -0.23 -6.75 -4.57
C TRP A 141 1.25 -6.47 -4.78
N MET A 142 2.00 -7.47 -5.28
CA MET A 142 3.40 -7.34 -5.65
C MET A 142 3.60 -7.63 -7.14
N HIS A 143 4.47 -6.86 -7.77
CA HIS A 143 4.89 -7.08 -9.16
C HIS A 143 6.41 -7.05 -9.27
N LEU A 144 6.99 -8.00 -9.97
CA LEU A 144 8.43 -8.12 -10.17
C LEU A 144 8.80 -8.03 -11.64
N GLU A 145 9.62 -7.05 -11.98
CA GLU A 145 10.35 -6.98 -13.23
C GLU A 145 11.82 -7.31 -12.99
N ALA A 146 12.34 -8.32 -13.70
CA ALA A 146 13.75 -8.68 -13.62
C ALA A 146 14.37 -8.66 -15.03
N ARG A 147 15.53 -8.00 -15.15
CA ARG A 147 16.31 -7.93 -16.38
C ARG A 147 17.79 -8.10 -16.02
N ASP A 148 18.45 -9.13 -16.57
CA ASP A 148 19.89 -9.39 -16.41
C ASP A 148 20.48 -9.11 -15.03
N THR A 149 20.91 -7.87 -14.81
CA THR A 149 21.58 -7.42 -13.59
C THR A 149 20.69 -6.54 -12.73
N THR A 150 19.48 -6.22 -13.18
CA THR A 150 18.56 -5.33 -12.46
C THR A 150 17.25 -6.03 -12.16
N ALA A 151 16.69 -5.78 -10.99
CA ALA A 151 15.35 -6.21 -10.64
C ALA A 151 14.60 -5.06 -9.96
N ARG A 152 13.32 -4.95 -10.23
CA ARG A 152 12.41 -3.97 -9.64
C ARG A 152 11.19 -4.69 -9.09
N LEU A 153 11.02 -4.64 -7.78
CA LEU A 153 9.85 -5.15 -7.07
C LEU A 153 8.95 -3.96 -6.72
N SER A 154 7.73 -3.96 -7.23
CA SER A 154 6.69 -3.02 -6.84
C SER A 154 5.79 -3.65 -5.79
N ILE A 155 5.51 -2.94 -4.71
CA ILE A 155 4.65 -3.33 -3.59
C ILE A 155 3.56 -2.28 -3.48
N ASN A 156 2.31 -2.66 -3.75
CA ASN A 156 1.18 -1.75 -3.80
C ASN A 156 0.32 -1.90 -2.54
N ALA A 157 0.06 -0.81 -1.84
CA ALA A 157 -0.81 -0.78 -0.69
C ALA A 157 -1.81 0.37 -0.78
N LEU A 158 -3.00 0.16 -0.23
CA LEU A 158 -4.01 1.18 -0.04
C LEU A 158 -4.28 1.34 1.45
N VAL A 159 -3.89 2.47 2.01
CA VAL A 159 -4.19 2.82 3.40
C VAL A 159 -5.49 3.60 3.43
N VAL A 160 -6.43 3.14 4.24
CA VAL A 160 -7.78 3.70 4.37
C VAL A 160 -8.02 4.11 5.82
N GLY A 161 -8.27 5.37 6.06
CA GLY A 161 -8.61 5.89 7.37
C GLY A 161 -10.10 5.79 7.67
N GLY A 162 -10.47 6.07 8.92
CA GLY A 162 -11.86 6.16 9.33
C GLY A 162 -12.54 7.44 8.82
N ALA A 163 -13.86 7.37 8.62
CA ALA A 163 -14.65 8.54 8.25
C ALA A 163 -14.56 9.63 9.33
N GLY A 164 -14.22 10.82 8.90
CA GLY A 164 -14.26 12.03 9.72
C GLY A 164 -15.71 12.45 10.06
N ARG A 165 -15.86 13.44 10.96
CA ARG A 165 -17.17 14.00 11.31
C ARG A 165 -17.84 14.73 10.12
N ASP A 166 -17.05 15.15 9.17
CA ASP A 166 -17.46 15.80 7.91
C ASP A 166 -17.85 14.80 6.81
N GLY A 167 -17.88 13.50 7.10
CA GLY A 167 -18.19 12.44 6.13
C GLY A 167 -17.05 12.14 5.15
N ARG A 168 -15.86 12.71 5.36
CA ARG A 168 -14.70 12.43 4.52
C ARG A 168 -13.91 11.25 5.04
N VAL A 169 -13.50 10.39 4.12
CA VAL A 169 -12.64 9.24 4.37
C VAL A 169 -11.28 9.48 3.72
N PRO A 170 -10.18 9.52 4.50
CA PRO A 170 -8.84 9.64 3.94
C PRO A 170 -8.41 8.31 3.34
N LEU A 171 -7.88 8.36 2.12
CA LEU A 171 -7.30 7.25 1.37
C LEU A 171 -5.87 7.61 0.98
N SER A 172 -4.96 6.67 1.14
CA SER A 172 -3.57 6.83 0.68
C SER A 172 -3.13 5.61 -0.12
N PRO A 173 -3.39 5.58 -1.44
CA PRO A 173 -2.75 4.62 -2.31
C PRO A 173 -1.25 4.90 -2.35
N VAL A 174 -0.44 3.85 -2.19
CA VAL A 174 1.02 3.93 -2.14
C VAL A 174 1.66 2.77 -2.91
N THR A 175 2.71 3.06 -3.65
CA THR A 175 3.61 2.06 -4.24
C THR A 175 5.01 2.25 -3.68
N PHE A 176 5.57 1.18 -3.15
CA PHE A 176 7.00 1.08 -2.88
C PHE A 176 7.66 0.38 -4.07
N THR A 177 8.80 0.91 -4.50
CA THR A 177 9.62 0.30 -5.54
C THR A 177 10.97 -0.06 -4.96
N VAL A 178 11.24 -1.34 -4.77
CA VAL A 178 12.56 -1.85 -4.39
C VAL A 178 13.35 -2.12 -5.67
N ALA A 179 14.31 -1.27 -5.97
CA ALA A 179 15.19 -1.45 -7.12
C ALA A 179 16.52 -2.06 -6.65
N VAL A 180 16.92 -3.14 -7.30
CA VAL A 180 18.16 -3.88 -7.00
C VAL A 180 19.00 -3.96 -8.25
N THR A 181 20.25 -3.52 -8.15
CA THR A 181 21.26 -3.70 -9.22
C THR A 181 22.39 -4.59 -8.68
N GLN A 182 22.66 -5.67 -9.39
CA GLN A 182 23.76 -6.58 -9.07
C GLN A 182 24.86 -6.44 -10.10
N THR A 183 26.00 -5.91 -9.71
CA THR A 183 27.20 -5.87 -10.55
C THR A 183 28.14 -7.03 -10.20
N ARG A 184 28.53 -7.80 -11.24
CA ARG A 184 29.53 -8.87 -11.11
C ARG A 184 30.92 -8.26 -11.35
N GLY A 185 31.65 -7.94 -10.28
CA GLY A 185 33.07 -7.67 -10.37
C GLY A 185 33.88 -8.97 -10.34
N LEU A 186 35.15 -8.93 -10.83
CA LEU A 186 36.06 -10.08 -10.86
C LEU A 186 36.28 -10.74 -9.48
N LEU A 187 36.07 -10.01 -8.39
CA LEU A 187 36.38 -10.47 -7.01
C LEU A 187 35.21 -10.32 -6.03
N ARG A 188 34.17 -9.55 -6.33
CA ARG A 188 33.02 -9.32 -5.43
C ARG A 188 31.74 -9.07 -6.21
N ARG A 189 30.63 -9.64 -5.74
CA ARG A 189 29.28 -9.20 -6.14
C ARG A 189 28.96 -7.96 -5.32
N ARG A 190 28.72 -6.85 -5.99
CA ARG A 190 28.20 -5.62 -5.37
C ARG A 190 26.71 -5.55 -5.66
N ARG A 191 25.94 -5.31 -4.62
CA ARG A 191 24.49 -5.08 -4.70
C ARG A 191 24.23 -3.64 -4.29
N GLU A 192 23.57 -2.90 -5.15
CA GLU A 192 23.01 -1.60 -4.85
C GLU A 192 21.50 -1.74 -4.73
N THR A 193 20.92 -1.19 -3.68
CA THR A 193 19.50 -1.28 -3.39
C THR A 193 18.98 0.11 -3.08
N SER A 194 17.88 0.50 -3.71
CA SER A 194 17.13 1.69 -3.36
C SER A 194 15.66 1.37 -3.17
N VAL A 195 14.98 2.16 -2.33
CA VAL A 195 13.55 2.06 -2.11
C VAL A 195 12.92 3.41 -2.44
N GLY A 196 12.11 3.41 -3.51
CA GLY A 196 11.26 4.53 -3.86
C GLY A 196 9.89 4.38 -3.20
N ILE A 197 9.31 5.49 -2.75
CA ILE A 197 7.92 5.59 -2.32
C ILE A 197 7.20 6.61 -3.19
N ARG A 198 5.99 6.25 -3.63
CA ARG A 198 5.06 7.17 -4.29
C ARG A 198 3.69 6.98 -3.65
N ALA A 199 3.11 8.05 -3.12
CA ALA A 199 1.82 8.02 -2.45
C ALA A 199 0.97 9.22 -2.86
N LEU A 200 -0.35 9.03 -2.87
CA LEU A 200 -1.33 10.11 -2.94
C LEU A 200 -2.11 10.17 -1.64
N HIS A 201 -2.52 11.36 -1.25
CA HIS A 201 -3.44 11.58 -0.16
C HIS A 201 -4.75 12.10 -0.74
N ILE A 202 -5.78 11.28 -0.65
CA ILE A 202 -7.09 11.52 -1.25
C ILE A 202 -8.11 11.54 -0.11
N ALA A 203 -9.08 12.43 -0.18
CA ALA A 203 -10.25 12.42 0.68
C ALA A 203 -11.49 12.09 -0.15
N VAL A 204 -12.22 11.05 0.24
CA VAL A 204 -13.49 10.67 -0.40
C VAL A 204 -14.65 11.15 0.44
N ASN A 205 -15.57 11.91 -0.16
CA ASN A 205 -16.79 12.36 0.50
C ASN A 205 -17.89 11.31 0.30
N ILE A 206 -18.12 10.47 1.31
CA ILE A 206 -19.18 9.44 1.30
C ILE A 206 -20.56 10.02 1.63
N GLY A 207 -20.62 11.22 2.24
CA GLY A 207 -21.90 11.89 2.57
C GLY A 207 -22.66 12.41 1.34
N ALA A 208 -21.98 12.64 0.23
CA ALA A 208 -22.61 13.09 -1.01
C ALA A 208 -23.42 11.99 -1.72
N THR A 209 -23.17 10.73 -1.41
CA THR A 209 -23.85 9.56 -2.03
C THR A 209 -25.12 9.15 -1.30
N VAL A 210 -25.35 9.64 -0.08
CA VAL A 210 -26.49 9.23 0.77
C VAL A 210 -27.71 10.16 0.61
N ILE A 211 -27.55 11.30 -0.04
CA ILE A 211 -28.69 12.19 -0.35
C ILE A 211 -29.24 11.80 -1.74
N GLY A 212 -29.84 10.61 -1.81
CA GLY A 212 -30.77 10.31 -2.91
C GLY A 212 -32.00 11.21 -2.81
N PRO A 213 -32.68 11.52 -3.94
CA PRO A 213 -33.80 12.49 -4.00
C PRO A 213 -35.10 12.00 -3.32
N ASP A 214 -35.11 10.93 -2.54
CA ASP A 214 -36.30 10.31 -1.95
C ASP A 214 -36.50 10.61 -0.46
N ALA A 215 -35.99 11.73 0.05
CA ALA A 215 -36.30 12.22 1.40
C ALA A 215 -37.02 13.58 1.31
N ALA A 216 -38.21 13.57 0.73
CA ALA A 216 -39.18 14.67 0.82
C ALA A 216 -40.57 14.11 1.13
#